data_b04b873509efdac558513d7f86ffba3a
#
_entry.id   b04b873509efdac558513d7f86ffba3a
#
_cell.length_a   1.000
_cell.length_b   1.000
_cell.length_c   1.000
_cell.angle_alpha   90.00
_cell.angle_beta   90.00
_cell.angle_gamma   90.00
#
_symmetry.space_group_name_H-M   'P 1'
#
loop_
_entity.id
_entity.type
_entity.pdbx_description
1 polymer ?
#
loop_
_entity_poly.entity_id
_entity_poly.type
_entity_poly.pdbx_seq_one_letter_code
_entity_poly.pdbx_strand_id
1 'polypeptide(L)'
;MPISEESLSDEDKDGEDERRRKDELIRKVLPWFLDQINLYSDEEQNAIKACAIEFVNDGTIPNPAIVITKGVLSQQQLMELCSAFILLDKDRSACAEFAKTVFANTFNNTEISTLEKKIKGKGTMQVTIDSYWEAQDITL
;
A
#
# COMPACT_ATOMS: atom_id res chain seq x y z
N MET A 1 -16.30 -27.43 -30.00
CA MET A 1 -15.73 -27.73 -28.68
C MET A 1 -14.39 -27.11 -28.44
N PRO A 2 -13.38 -27.33 -29.26
CA PRO A 2 -12.07 -26.72 -29.03
C PRO A 2 -12.08 -25.18 -28.91
N ILE A 3 -12.95 -24.54 -29.68
CA ILE A 3 -13.05 -23.07 -29.68
C ILE A 3 -13.54 -22.55 -28.33
N SER A 4 -14.51 -23.21 -27.71
CA SER A 4 -15.06 -22.82 -26.42
C SER A 4 -14.03 -23.01 -25.31
N GLU A 5 -13.27 -24.08 -25.38
CA GLU A 5 -12.20 -24.36 -24.40
C GLU A 5 -11.07 -23.37 -24.52
N GLU A 6 -10.71 -22.99 -25.75
CA GLU A 6 -9.68 -21.97 -25.99
C GLU A 6 -10.10 -20.61 -25.45
N SER A 7 -11.35 -20.21 -25.61
CA SER A 7 -11.86 -18.96 -25.07
C SER A 7 -11.84 -18.93 -23.56
N LEU A 8 -12.19 -20.02 -22.90
CA LEU A 8 -12.16 -20.13 -21.45
C LEU A 8 -10.72 -20.11 -20.93
N SER A 9 -9.82 -20.78 -21.64
CA SER A 9 -8.39 -20.77 -21.32
C SER A 9 -7.80 -19.37 -21.38
N ASP A 10 -8.16 -18.59 -22.40
CA ASP A 10 -7.68 -17.23 -22.56
C ASP A 10 -8.17 -16.31 -21.44
N GLU A 11 -9.43 -16.43 -21.03
CA GLU A 11 -10.00 -15.67 -19.91
C GLU A 11 -9.32 -16.02 -18.60
N ASP A 12 -9.12 -17.31 -18.33
CA ASP A 12 -8.42 -17.78 -17.14
C ASP A 12 -6.97 -17.30 -17.11
N LYS A 13 -6.33 -17.30 -18.27
CA LYS A 13 -4.96 -16.85 -18.41
C LYS A 13 -4.81 -15.36 -18.12
N ASP A 14 -5.72 -14.53 -18.61
CA ASP A 14 -5.73 -13.11 -18.35
C ASP A 14 -5.94 -12.82 -16.86
N GLY A 15 -6.86 -13.53 -16.22
CA GLY A 15 -7.11 -13.40 -14.78
C GLY A 15 -5.92 -13.85 -13.94
N GLU A 16 -5.24 -14.91 -14.36
CA GLU A 16 -4.03 -15.40 -13.68
C GLU A 16 -2.88 -14.42 -13.84
N ASP A 17 -2.70 -13.82 -15.01
CA ASP A 17 -1.65 -12.85 -15.28
C ASP A 17 -1.86 -11.60 -14.43
N GLU A 18 -3.09 -11.12 -14.27
CA GLU A 18 -3.41 -9.98 -13.40
C GLU A 18 -3.13 -10.28 -11.93
N ARG A 19 -3.52 -11.45 -11.45
CA ARG A 19 -3.26 -11.88 -10.08
C ARG A 19 -1.76 -12.00 -9.83
N ARG A 20 -1.04 -12.58 -10.76
CA ARG A 20 0.40 -12.74 -10.67
C ARG A 20 1.10 -11.39 -10.62
N ARG A 21 0.68 -10.46 -11.46
CA ARG A 21 1.21 -9.09 -11.47
C ARG A 21 0.94 -8.38 -10.16
N LYS A 22 -0.28 -8.50 -9.63
CA LYS A 22 -0.68 -7.91 -8.36
C LYS A 22 0.15 -8.50 -7.21
N ASP A 23 0.30 -9.82 -7.18
CA ASP A 23 1.09 -10.51 -6.17
C ASP A 23 2.56 -10.08 -6.21
N GLU A 24 3.11 -9.93 -7.40
CA GLU A 24 4.49 -9.44 -7.57
C GLU A 24 4.64 -8.02 -7.04
N LEU A 25 3.69 -7.14 -7.31
CA LEU A 25 3.70 -5.77 -6.79
C LEU A 25 3.61 -5.75 -5.28
N ILE A 26 2.74 -6.58 -4.70
CA ILE A 26 2.62 -6.70 -3.25
C ILE A 26 3.95 -7.17 -2.64
N ARG A 27 4.60 -8.15 -3.24
CA ARG A 27 5.89 -8.66 -2.77
C ARG A 27 7.01 -7.61 -2.84
N LYS A 28 6.91 -6.67 -3.77
CA LYS A 28 7.86 -5.57 -3.88
C LYS A 28 7.56 -4.44 -2.89
N VAL A 29 6.30 -4.09 -2.73
CA VAL A 29 5.87 -2.95 -1.92
C VAL A 29 5.86 -3.29 -0.43
N LEU A 30 5.37 -4.47 -0.06
CA LEU A 30 5.15 -4.82 1.34
C LEU A 30 6.43 -4.80 2.19
N PRO A 31 7.56 -5.38 1.76
CA PRO A 31 8.79 -5.28 2.56
C PRO A 31 9.24 -3.85 2.78
N TRP A 32 9.15 -3.00 1.76
CA TRP A 32 9.45 -1.57 1.89
C TRP A 32 8.51 -0.93 2.92
N PHE A 33 7.21 -1.20 2.81
CA PHE A 33 6.18 -0.67 3.71
C PHE A 33 6.49 -1.05 5.17
N LEU A 34 6.82 -2.32 5.42
CA LEU A 34 7.10 -2.80 6.77
C LEU A 34 8.39 -2.19 7.33
N ASP A 35 9.38 -1.95 6.48
CA ASP A 35 10.59 -1.26 6.90
C ASP A 35 10.32 0.17 7.36
N GLN A 36 9.38 0.86 6.69
CA GLN A 36 9.05 2.24 7.04
C GLN A 36 8.38 2.34 8.42
N ILE A 37 7.70 1.30 8.87
CA ILE A 37 6.98 1.32 10.15
C ILE A 37 7.72 0.61 11.29
N ASN A 38 8.99 0.29 11.09
CA ASN A 38 9.77 -0.49 12.05
C ASN A 38 10.01 0.21 13.40
N LEU A 39 9.80 1.53 13.48
CA LEU A 39 9.93 2.29 14.73
C LEU A 39 8.68 2.22 15.62
N TYR A 40 7.56 1.75 15.08
CA TYR A 40 6.36 1.51 15.88
C TYR A 40 6.54 0.26 16.75
N SER A 41 5.75 0.14 17.81
CA SER A 41 5.73 -1.08 18.62
C SER A 41 5.29 -2.29 17.79
N ASP A 42 5.58 -3.49 18.25
CA ASP A 42 5.19 -4.71 17.56
C ASP A 42 3.68 -4.81 17.38
N GLU A 43 2.91 -4.41 18.40
CA GLU A 43 1.44 -4.39 18.30
C GLU A 43 0.95 -3.42 17.24
N GLU A 44 1.56 -2.23 17.19
CA GLU A 44 1.21 -1.22 16.20
C GLU A 44 1.61 -1.65 14.79
N GLN A 45 2.79 -2.24 14.64
CA GLN A 45 3.22 -2.79 13.35
C GLN A 45 2.24 -3.84 12.83
N ASN A 46 1.80 -4.74 13.71
CA ASN A 46 0.84 -5.77 13.35
C ASN A 46 -0.52 -5.17 12.96
N ALA A 47 -0.98 -4.16 13.70
CA ALA A 47 -2.24 -3.48 13.39
C ALA A 47 -2.17 -2.75 12.04
N ILE A 48 -1.08 -2.04 11.77
CA ILE A 48 -0.88 -1.32 10.51
C ILE A 48 -0.79 -2.32 9.35
N LYS A 49 -0.04 -3.39 9.52
CA LYS A 49 0.10 -4.44 8.51
C LYS A 49 -1.25 -5.09 8.18
N ALA A 50 -2.04 -5.41 9.19
CA ALA A 50 -3.37 -5.99 9.00
C ALA A 50 -4.27 -5.05 8.20
N CYS A 51 -4.23 -3.75 8.52
CA CYS A 51 -4.98 -2.74 7.78
C CYS A 51 -4.53 -2.65 6.31
N ALA A 52 -3.23 -2.68 6.07
CA ALA A 52 -2.69 -2.62 4.71
C ALA A 52 -3.13 -3.81 3.87
N ILE A 53 -3.07 -5.01 4.44
CA ILE A 53 -3.48 -6.24 3.75
C ILE A 53 -4.97 -6.22 3.43
N GLU A 54 -5.81 -5.82 4.39
CA GLU A 54 -7.25 -5.70 4.17
C GLU A 54 -7.57 -4.69 3.08
N PHE A 55 -6.92 -3.53 3.10
CA PHE A 55 -7.11 -2.49 2.10
C PHE A 55 -6.76 -2.99 0.69
N VAL A 56 -5.63 -3.67 0.56
CA VAL A 56 -5.16 -4.19 -0.74
C VAL A 56 -6.09 -5.29 -1.25
N ASN A 57 -6.51 -6.21 -0.39
CA ASN A 57 -7.30 -7.37 -0.80
C ASN A 57 -8.78 -7.05 -0.98
N ASP A 58 -9.36 -6.29 -0.06
CA ASP A 58 -10.81 -6.06 -0.02
C ASP A 58 -11.21 -4.70 -0.58
N GLY A 59 -10.28 -3.76 -0.69
CA GLY A 59 -10.54 -2.41 -1.17
C GLY A 59 -11.29 -1.54 -0.18
N THR A 60 -11.61 -2.04 1.01
CA THR A 60 -12.29 -1.29 2.06
C THR A 60 -11.28 -0.56 2.92
N ILE A 61 -11.69 0.58 3.49
CA ILE A 61 -10.83 1.34 4.41
C ILE A 61 -10.96 0.72 5.80
N PRO A 62 -9.90 0.06 6.30
CA PRO A 62 -9.97 -0.63 7.59
C PRO A 62 -9.76 0.32 8.75
N ASN A 63 -10.31 -0.05 9.92
CA ASN A 63 -9.98 0.61 11.17
C ASN A 63 -8.92 -0.22 11.89
N PRO A 64 -7.85 0.40 12.44
CA PRO A 64 -6.86 -0.36 13.17
C PRO A 64 -7.44 -0.92 14.48
N ALA A 65 -6.97 -2.09 14.88
CA ALA A 65 -7.43 -2.74 16.11
C ALA A 65 -7.03 -1.95 17.37
N ILE A 66 -5.97 -1.16 17.28
CA ILE A 66 -5.48 -0.32 18.37
C ILE A 66 -5.20 1.08 17.83
N VAL A 67 -5.11 2.04 18.74
CA VAL A 67 -4.78 3.42 18.37
C VAL A 67 -3.29 3.49 18.04
N ILE A 68 -2.97 4.08 16.89
CA ILE A 68 -1.59 4.23 16.45
C ILE A 68 -1.00 5.52 17.02
N THR A 69 0.14 5.41 17.67
CA THR A 69 0.81 6.53 18.34
C THR A 69 1.21 7.63 17.36
N LYS A 70 0.91 8.86 17.73
CA LYS A 70 1.32 10.04 16.98
C LYS A 70 2.80 10.34 17.21
N GLY A 71 3.49 10.81 16.16
CA GLY A 71 4.84 11.34 16.26
C GLY A 71 5.96 10.35 16.03
N VAL A 72 5.66 9.07 15.80
CA VAL A 72 6.68 8.07 15.43
C VAL A 72 7.23 8.36 14.05
N LEU A 73 6.33 8.58 13.09
CA LEU A 73 6.67 9.09 11.75
C LEU A 73 6.05 10.46 11.56
N SER A 74 6.70 11.31 10.76
CA SER A 74 6.15 12.62 10.40
C SER A 74 4.95 12.46 9.48
N GLN A 75 4.14 13.53 9.37
CA GLN A 75 3.03 13.55 8.40
C GLN A 75 3.53 13.29 6.99
N GLN A 76 4.66 13.87 6.61
CA GLN A 76 5.26 13.69 5.30
C GLN A 76 5.66 12.24 5.05
N GLN A 77 6.28 11.61 6.04
CA GLN A 77 6.66 10.19 5.95
C GLN A 77 5.44 9.29 5.82
N LEU A 78 4.37 9.57 6.56
CA LEU A 78 3.13 8.79 6.47
C LEU A 78 2.42 8.99 5.13
N MET A 79 2.50 10.19 4.55
CA MET A 79 1.94 10.43 3.22
C MET A 79 2.70 9.65 2.15
N GLU A 80 4.02 9.58 2.25
CA GLU A 80 4.83 8.75 1.36
C GLU A 80 4.49 7.26 1.52
N LEU A 81 4.38 6.81 2.76
CA LEU A 81 4.00 5.43 3.07
C LEU A 81 2.67 5.04 2.40
N CYS A 82 1.65 5.87 2.60
CA CYS A 82 0.31 5.60 2.05
C CYS A 82 0.27 5.76 0.53
N SER A 83 1.17 6.56 -0.05
CA SER A 83 1.28 6.71 -1.50
C SER A 83 1.70 5.41 -2.19
N ALA A 84 2.32 4.48 -1.47
CA ALA A 84 2.71 3.19 -2.04
C ALA A 84 1.52 2.40 -2.60
N PHE A 85 0.33 2.58 -2.05
CA PHE A 85 -0.87 1.90 -2.53
C PHE A 85 -1.27 2.29 -3.95
N ILE A 86 -0.77 3.43 -4.46
CA ILE A 86 -0.98 3.81 -5.86
C ILE A 86 -0.38 2.76 -6.80
N LEU A 87 0.74 2.14 -6.42
CA LEU A 87 1.34 1.06 -7.20
C LEU A 87 0.47 -0.20 -7.23
N LEU A 88 -0.43 -0.32 -6.26
CA LEU A 88 -1.35 -1.46 -6.12
C LEU A 88 -2.76 -1.10 -6.63
N ASP A 89 -2.83 -0.13 -7.55
CA ASP A 89 -4.03 0.32 -8.26
C ASP A 89 -5.08 0.99 -7.36
N LYS A 90 -4.68 1.50 -6.20
CA LYS A 90 -5.56 2.32 -5.36
C LYS A 90 -5.47 3.78 -5.82
N ASP A 91 -6.60 4.49 -5.82
CA ASP A 91 -6.61 5.88 -6.23
C ASP A 91 -6.16 6.81 -5.08
N ARG A 92 -5.93 8.08 -5.41
CA ARG A 92 -5.46 9.08 -4.43
C ARG A 92 -6.42 9.25 -3.27
N SER A 93 -7.71 9.26 -3.55
CA SER A 93 -8.75 9.41 -2.53
C SER A 93 -8.71 8.26 -1.53
N ALA A 94 -8.60 7.03 -2.02
CA ALA A 94 -8.51 5.84 -1.18
C ALA A 94 -7.23 5.85 -0.32
N CYS A 95 -6.10 6.25 -0.89
CA CYS A 95 -4.84 6.37 -0.14
C CYS A 95 -4.96 7.42 0.97
N ALA A 96 -5.59 8.54 0.69
CA ALA A 96 -5.81 9.60 1.67
C ALA A 96 -6.74 9.15 2.79
N GLU A 97 -7.82 8.43 2.46
CA GLU A 97 -8.73 7.87 3.46
C GLU A 97 -8.03 6.85 4.35
N PHE A 98 -7.19 6.01 3.77
CA PHE A 98 -6.39 5.05 4.52
C PHE A 98 -5.51 5.78 5.55
N ALA A 99 -4.79 6.81 5.11
CA ALA A 99 -3.92 7.60 5.98
C ALA A 99 -4.71 8.21 7.14
N LYS A 100 -5.82 8.85 6.84
CA LYS A 100 -6.64 9.52 7.85
C LYS A 100 -7.28 8.55 8.84
N THR A 101 -7.67 7.37 8.37
CA THR A 101 -8.34 6.36 9.21
C THR A 101 -7.34 5.61 10.08
N VAL A 102 -6.26 5.11 9.49
CA VAL A 102 -5.27 4.29 10.20
C VAL A 102 -4.41 5.14 11.13
N PHE A 103 -4.02 6.33 10.68
CA PHE A 103 -3.19 7.26 11.45
C PHE A 103 -4.01 8.45 11.93
N ALA A 104 -5.20 8.16 12.48
CA ALA A 104 -6.17 9.18 12.88
C ALA A 104 -5.60 10.21 13.85
N ASN A 105 -4.76 9.80 14.79
CA ASN A 105 -4.14 10.73 15.74
C ASN A 105 -3.24 11.75 15.07
N THR A 106 -2.65 11.40 13.94
CA THR A 106 -1.80 12.32 13.18
C THR A 106 -2.62 13.24 12.28
N PHE A 107 -3.71 12.73 11.68
CA PHE A 107 -4.46 13.43 10.65
C PHE A 107 -5.89 13.81 11.05
N ASN A 108 -6.24 13.74 12.34
CA ASN A 108 -7.61 14.02 12.80
C ASN A 108 -8.10 15.43 12.44
N ASN A 109 -7.19 16.41 12.33
CA ASN A 109 -7.53 17.79 11.99
C ASN A 109 -7.24 18.13 10.52
N THR A 110 -6.90 17.15 9.71
CA THR A 110 -6.56 17.37 8.30
C THR A 110 -7.67 16.80 7.41
N GLU A 111 -8.14 17.60 6.46
CA GLU A 111 -9.19 17.16 5.54
C GLU A 111 -8.61 16.18 4.50
N ILE A 112 -9.47 15.24 4.05
CA ILE A 112 -9.09 14.25 3.03
C ILE A 112 -8.62 14.93 1.75
N SER A 113 -9.28 16.00 1.32
CA SER A 113 -8.90 16.74 0.11
C SER A 113 -7.47 17.28 0.19
N THR A 114 -7.02 17.69 1.37
CA THR A 114 -5.66 18.13 1.60
C THR A 114 -4.67 16.96 1.48
N LEU A 115 -5.03 15.81 2.04
CA LEU A 115 -4.20 14.61 1.99
C LEU A 115 -4.08 14.07 0.56
N GLU A 116 -5.19 14.12 -0.22
CA GLU A 116 -5.17 13.69 -1.62
C GLU A 116 -4.10 14.41 -2.43
N LYS A 117 -3.95 15.71 -2.19
CA LYS A 117 -2.96 16.53 -2.90
C LYS A 117 -1.52 16.15 -2.54
N LYS A 118 -1.32 15.55 -1.38
CA LYS A 118 0.00 15.14 -0.89
C LYS A 118 0.37 13.72 -1.28
N ILE A 119 -0.56 12.94 -1.81
CA ILE A 119 -0.27 11.59 -2.29
C ILE A 119 0.65 11.69 -3.51
N LYS A 120 1.76 10.97 -3.45
CA LYS A 120 2.75 10.97 -4.53
C LYS A 120 2.26 10.16 -5.72
N GLY A 121 2.70 10.54 -6.93
CA GLY A 121 2.32 9.87 -8.14
C GLY A 121 2.96 8.50 -8.30
N LYS A 122 2.42 7.72 -9.22
CA LYS A 122 2.86 6.34 -9.49
C LYS A 122 4.33 6.27 -9.89
N GLY A 123 4.78 7.19 -10.76
CA GLY A 123 6.18 7.23 -11.19
C GLY A 123 7.14 7.49 -10.04
N THR A 124 6.81 8.44 -9.16
CA THR A 124 7.62 8.76 -7.99
C THR A 124 7.73 7.56 -7.05
N MET A 125 6.61 6.89 -6.78
CA MET A 125 6.62 5.72 -5.90
C MET A 125 7.34 4.54 -6.52
N GLN A 126 7.26 4.37 -7.83
CA GLN A 126 8.02 3.32 -8.51
C GLN A 126 9.52 3.50 -8.31
N VAL A 127 10.01 4.72 -8.46
CA VAL A 127 11.43 5.05 -8.21
C VAL A 127 11.81 4.75 -6.75
N THR A 128 10.95 5.12 -5.81
CA THR A 128 11.20 4.87 -4.38
C THR A 128 11.35 3.38 -4.10
N ILE A 129 10.44 2.56 -4.60
CA ILE A 129 10.47 1.11 -4.40
C ILE A 129 11.67 0.48 -5.11
N ASP A 130 11.94 0.88 -6.34
CA ASP A 130 13.08 0.37 -7.10
C ASP A 130 14.41 0.70 -6.41
N SER A 131 14.54 1.91 -5.87
CA SER A 131 15.73 2.32 -5.12
C SER A 131 15.93 1.48 -3.85
N TYR A 132 14.84 1.16 -3.16
CA TYR A 132 14.89 0.27 -1.99
C TYR A 132 15.47 -1.10 -2.38
N TRP A 133 14.99 -1.69 -3.46
CA TRP A 133 15.45 -3.00 -3.89
C TRP A 133 16.89 -2.98 -4.42
N GLU A 134 17.29 -1.93 -5.10
CA GLU A 134 18.68 -1.73 -5.53
C GLU A 134 19.62 -1.69 -4.33
N ALA A 135 19.23 -1.01 -3.26
CA ALA A 135 20.02 -0.95 -2.03
C ALA A 135 20.15 -2.32 -1.37
N GLN A 136 19.09 -3.14 -1.42
CA GLN A 136 19.15 -4.51 -0.89
C GLN A 136 20.10 -5.38 -1.71
N ASP A 137 20.09 -5.26 -3.03
CA ASP A 137 20.97 -6.00 -3.92
C ASP A 137 22.45 -5.68 -3.67
N ILE A 138 22.76 -4.41 -3.41
CA ILE A 138 24.12 -3.97 -3.10
C ILE A 138 24.64 -4.62 -1.81
N THR A 139 23.76 -4.88 -0.85
CA THR A 139 24.15 -5.47 0.43
C THR A 139 24.40 -6.97 0.34
N LEU A 140 24.00 -7.58 -0.74
CA LEU A 140 24.23 -9.01 -0.98
C LEU A 140 25.60 -9.26 -1.63
#